data_b0180f6c652654b90aca5e641e63efcf
#
_entry.id   b0180f6c652654b90aca5e641e63efcf
#
_cell.length_a   1.000
_cell.length_b   1.000
_cell.length_c   1.000
_cell.angle_alpha   90.00
_cell.angle_beta   90.00
_cell.angle_gamma   90.00
#
_symmetry.space_group_name_H-M   'P 1'
#
loop_
_entity.id
_entity.type
_entity.pdbx_description
1 polymer ?
#
loop_
_entity_poly.entity_id
_entity_poly.type
_entity_poly.pdbx_seq_one_letter_code
_entity_poly.pdbx_strand_id
1 'polypeptide(L)'
;MKKSYLRGTRLKIFLAIILVFVSLIAIRASYNNYTKSAGMLYNEGDQFTGNYSGYTYIKLEALEELDIVDEKLDDDEKFYMVQHEHGFVILKATKEDIKKLIHSSDVPEGKIINLKDKNLYSRIDVIGEKGSKGKTNISSELLDKFKVAEEHSTLIKARISDIVKEFETNRATANVKSKLQEKPFIFNVYIEVPGTLYYLSTYGLTAFIVLATLFLIRSIIKGIRKSKAEYEELFIEYPETEYDVDILVRDAKYINKNLRVLIYKDALVFYGGVFNFELLSGFLKITFSDIRDSKDRVQDYTAEIHKDFESNEVIKMCSYYNGAIPDITELGKILKEEYGKEVEYDF
;
A
#
# COMPACT_ATOMS: atom_id res chain seq x y z
N MET A 1 34.17 -6.99 20.99
CA MET A 1 32.97 -7.27 20.14
C MET A 1 31.91 -7.90 21.02
N LYS A 2 30.69 -7.33 21.16
CA LYS A 2 29.65 -7.98 21.98
C LYS A 2 28.89 -9.01 21.16
N LYS A 3 28.62 -10.19 21.75
CA LYS A 3 27.75 -11.22 21.16
C LYS A 3 26.39 -10.60 20.82
N SER A 4 25.95 -10.70 19.58
CA SER A 4 24.66 -10.15 19.17
C SER A 4 24.09 -10.87 17.95
N TYR A 5 23.06 -11.67 18.17
CA TYR A 5 22.29 -12.35 17.12
C TYR A 5 21.47 -11.40 16.25
N LEU A 6 21.29 -10.14 16.71
CA LEU A 6 20.52 -9.10 16.01
C LEU A 6 21.40 -8.20 15.12
N ARG A 7 22.71 -8.45 15.07
CA ARG A 7 23.61 -7.66 14.22
C ARG A 7 23.25 -7.84 12.76
N GLY A 8 23.20 -6.77 11.99
CA GLY A 8 22.74 -6.78 10.59
C GLY A 8 21.22 -6.85 10.39
N THR A 9 20.43 -7.15 11.43
CA THR A 9 18.96 -7.21 11.32
C THR A 9 18.22 -6.07 12.02
N ARG A 10 18.93 -5.20 12.77
CA ARG A 10 18.30 -4.13 13.57
C ARG A 10 17.44 -3.17 12.76
N LEU A 11 17.94 -2.73 11.60
CA LEU A 11 17.16 -1.85 10.71
C LEU A 11 15.93 -2.57 10.17
N LYS A 12 16.07 -3.85 9.80
CA LYS A 12 14.94 -4.69 9.34
C LYS A 12 13.88 -4.84 10.44
N ILE A 13 14.29 -5.01 11.70
CA ILE A 13 13.38 -5.10 12.85
C ILE A 13 12.61 -3.79 13.01
N PHE A 14 13.29 -2.64 12.95
CA PHE A 14 12.64 -1.33 13.04
C PHE A 14 11.61 -1.14 11.91
N LEU A 15 11.98 -1.45 10.67
CA LEU A 15 11.06 -1.40 9.53
C LEU A 15 9.89 -2.38 9.69
N ALA A 16 10.14 -3.59 10.21
CA ALA A 16 9.09 -4.57 10.43
C ALA A 16 8.07 -4.08 11.46
N ILE A 17 8.49 -3.42 12.53
CA ILE A 17 7.59 -2.83 13.53
C ILE A 17 6.68 -1.79 12.86
N ILE A 18 7.23 -0.90 12.04
CA ILE A 18 6.45 0.10 11.31
C ILE A 18 5.45 -0.59 10.37
N LEU A 19 5.90 -1.57 9.57
CA LEU A 19 5.05 -2.27 8.63
C LEU A 19 3.95 -3.09 9.32
N VAL A 20 4.20 -3.67 10.49
CA VAL A 20 3.16 -4.33 11.29
C VAL A 20 2.08 -3.33 11.70
N PHE A 21 2.46 -2.15 12.16
CA PHE A 21 1.51 -1.08 12.50
C PHE A 21 0.67 -0.64 11.30
N VAL A 22 1.32 -0.41 10.17
CA VAL A 22 0.65 -0.04 8.91
C VAL A 22 -0.28 -1.17 8.44
N SER A 23 0.16 -2.44 8.55
CA SER A 23 -0.67 -3.62 8.22
C SER A 23 -1.92 -3.69 9.08
N LEU A 24 -1.81 -3.45 10.39
CA LEU A 24 -2.97 -3.47 11.30
C LEU A 24 -4.00 -2.38 10.94
N ILE A 25 -3.53 -1.17 10.61
CA ILE A 25 -4.41 -0.08 10.16
C ILE A 25 -5.08 -0.44 8.84
N ALA A 26 -4.32 -0.94 7.86
CA ALA A 26 -4.84 -1.34 6.55
C ALA A 26 -5.87 -2.49 6.65
N ILE A 27 -5.57 -3.51 7.47
CA ILE A 27 -6.50 -4.63 7.73
C ILE A 27 -7.78 -4.11 8.37
N ARG A 28 -7.68 -3.22 9.39
CA ARG A 28 -8.86 -2.67 10.06
C ARG A 28 -9.74 -1.86 9.09
N ALA A 29 -9.13 -1.03 8.25
CA ALA A 29 -9.85 -0.25 7.24
C ALA A 29 -10.53 -1.17 6.21
N SER A 30 -9.81 -2.17 5.69
CA SER A 30 -10.37 -3.14 4.74
C SER A 30 -11.45 -4.01 5.37
N TYR A 31 -11.29 -4.41 6.63
CA TYR A 31 -12.29 -5.17 7.36
C TYR A 31 -13.59 -4.38 7.56
N ASN A 32 -13.51 -3.12 7.98
CA ASN A 32 -14.69 -2.27 8.08
C ASN A 32 -15.42 -2.13 6.75
N ASN A 33 -14.67 -1.93 5.66
CA ASN A 33 -15.22 -1.80 4.32
C ASN A 33 -15.86 -3.10 3.80
N TYR A 34 -15.41 -4.26 4.26
CA TYR A 34 -15.91 -5.57 3.86
C TYR A 34 -17.12 -6.03 4.71
N THR A 35 -17.07 -5.79 6.02
CA THR A 35 -18.06 -6.34 6.98
C THR A 35 -19.25 -5.44 7.21
N LYS A 36 -19.06 -4.11 7.09
CA LYS A 36 -20.15 -3.17 7.25
C LYS A 36 -20.89 -2.98 5.93
N SER A 37 -22.22 -3.11 5.96
CA SER A 37 -23.04 -2.78 4.81
C SER A 37 -23.01 -1.27 4.53
N ALA A 38 -23.34 -0.88 3.29
CA ALA A 38 -23.43 0.54 2.91
C ALA A 38 -24.40 1.31 3.83
N GLY A 39 -25.52 0.69 4.24
CA GLY A 39 -26.46 1.29 5.17
C GLY A 39 -25.91 1.47 6.59
N MET A 40 -25.07 0.56 7.08
CA MET A 40 -24.41 0.73 8.38
C MET A 40 -23.45 1.92 8.38
N LEU A 41 -22.62 2.04 7.34
CA LEU A 41 -21.65 3.14 7.22
C LEU A 41 -22.36 4.49 6.99
N TYR A 42 -23.43 4.49 6.20
CA TYR A 42 -24.30 5.66 6.05
C TYR A 42 -24.85 6.13 7.41
N ASN A 43 -25.37 5.23 8.22
CA ASN A 43 -25.94 5.55 9.54
C ASN A 43 -24.88 5.95 10.59
N GLU A 44 -23.59 5.58 10.38
CA GLU A 44 -22.46 6.03 11.20
C GLU A 44 -22.02 7.45 10.87
N GLY A 45 -22.64 8.10 9.88
CA GLY A 45 -22.40 9.50 9.53
C GLY A 45 -21.56 9.72 8.27
N ASP A 46 -21.19 8.65 7.54
CA ASP A 46 -20.49 8.76 6.25
C ASP A 46 -21.51 8.96 5.12
N GLN A 47 -22.21 10.08 5.16
CA GLN A 47 -23.32 10.42 4.27
C GLN A 47 -22.90 11.43 3.21
N PHE A 48 -23.38 11.24 1.98
CA PHE A 48 -23.24 12.22 0.93
C PHE A 48 -24.14 13.43 1.22
N THR A 49 -23.50 14.60 1.42
CA THR A 49 -24.17 15.88 1.71
C THR A 49 -23.99 16.92 0.63
N GLY A 50 -23.29 16.60 -0.47
CA GLY A 50 -23.13 17.47 -1.62
C GLY A 50 -21.83 18.27 -1.70
N ASN A 51 -21.07 18.41 -0.62
CA ASN A 51 -19.83 19.19 -0.58
C ASN A 51 -18.57 18.33 -0.41
N TYR A 52 -18.62 17.09 -0.84
CA TYR A 52 -17.55 16.13 -0.66
C TYR A 52 -17.02 15.64 -2.01
N SER A 53 -15.73 15.39 -2.12
CA SER A 53 -15.13 14.68 -3.24
C SER A 53 -14.45 13.41 -2.71
N GLY A 54 -14.73 12.26 -3.32
CA GLY A 54 -14.21 10.97 -2.92
C GLY A 54 -15.33 9.99 -2.54
N TYR A 55 -14.94 8.91 -1.87
CA TYR A 55 -15.87 7.83 -1.56
C TYR A 55 -16.72 8.11 -0.33
N THR A 56 -18.03 7.98 -0.46
CA THR A 56 -19.02 8.13 0.61
C THR A 56 -20.22 7.21 0.34
N TYR A 57 -21.31 7.37 1.09
CA TYR A 57 -22.50 6.55 0.96
C TYR A 57 -23.74 7.40 0.71
N ILE A 58 -24.64 6.87 -0.12
CA ILE A 58 -25.89 7.51 -0.46
C ILE A 58 -27.07 6.56 -0.20
N LYS A 59 -28.18 7.12 0.25
CA LYS A 59 -29.47 6.43 0.29
C LYS A 59 -30.28 6.81 -0.94
N LEU A 60 -30.58 5.84 -1.77
CA LEU A 60 -31.31 6.03 -3.03
C LEU A 60 -32.82 6.03 -2.76
N GLU A 61 -33.51 7.10 -3.13
CA GLU A 61 -34.97 7.22 -3.02
C GLU A 61 -35.68 7.04 -4.38
N ALA A 62 -35.09 7.58 -5.44
CA ALA A 62 -35.58 7.39 -6.80
C ALA A 62 -34.49 7.68 -7.82
N LEU A 63 -34.65 7.19 -9.05
CA LEU A 63 -33.78 7.53 -10.18
C LEU A 63 -34.57 7.64 -11.49
N GLU A 64 -34.07 8.47 -12.40
CA GLU A 64 -34.60 8.75 -13.72
C GLU A 64 -33.46 8.81 -14.72
N GLU A 65 -33.53 8.11 -15.84
CA GLU A 65 -32.55 8.20 -16.91
C GLU A 65 -32.67 9.59 -17.59
N LEU A 66 -31.53 10.22 -17.85
CA LEU A 66 -31.45 11.53 -18.48
C LEU A 66 -30.97 11.38 -19.93
N ASP A 67 -31.52 12.18 -20.82
CA ASP A 67 -31.07 12.28 -22.20
C ASP A 67 -29.92 13.30 -22.31
N ILE A 68 -28.77 12.93 -21.72
CA ILE A 68 -27.53 13.73 -21.78
C ILE A 68 -26.49 12.95 -22.55
N VAL A 69 -26.01 13.52 -23.66
CA VAL A 69 -24.92 12.98 -24.46
C VAL A 69 -23.63 13.72 -24.11
N ASP A 70 -22.58 12.97 -23.79
CA ASP A 70 -21.20 13.47 -23.60
C ASP A 70 -20.25 12.56 -24.40
N GLU A 71 -19.34 13.15 -25.18
CA GLU A 71 -18.35 12.42 -25.97
C GLU A 71 -17.37 11.58 -25.14
N LYS A 72 -17.34 11.80 -23.81
CA LYS A 72 -16.50 11.07 -22.86
C LYS A 72 -17.21 9.89 -22.20
N LEU A 73 -18.47 9.65 -22.52
CA LEU A 73 -19.17 8.46 -22.05
C LEU A 73 -18.75 7.24 -22.88
N ASP A 74 -18.55 6.13 -22.19
CA ASP A 74 -18.47 4.83 -22.86
C ASP A 74 -19.85 4.46 -23.43
N ASP A 75 -19.88 3.61 -24.46
CA ASP A 75 -21.11 3.28 -25.22
C ASP A 75 -22.28 2.77 -24.36
N ASP A 76 -22.01 2.22 -23.19
CA ASP A 76 -22.97 1.66 -22.25
C ASP A 76 -23.23 2.54 -21.02
N GLU A 77 -22.53 3.65 -20.90
CA GLU A 77 -22.68 4.62 -19.80
C GLU A 77 -23.78 5.65 -20.09
N LYS A 78 -24.55 5.99 -19.07
CA LYS A 78 -25.58 7.03 -19.13
C LYS A 78 -25.60 7.85 -17.85
N PHE A 79 -26.19 9.03 -17.94
CA PHE A 79 -26.48 9.87 -16.79
C PHE A 79 -27.90 9.63 -16.27
N TYR A 80 -28.02 9.60 -14.95
CA TYR A 80 -29.29 9.44 -14.24
C TYR A 80 -29.44 10.57 -13.22
N MET A 81 -30.64 11.13 -13.13
CA MET A 81 -31.03 11.95 -11.98
C MET A 81 -31.34 11.03 -10.81
N VAL A 82 -30.67 11.23 -9.70
CA VAL A 82 -30.90 10.47 -8.46
C VAL A 82 -31.48 11.36 -7.39
N GLN A 83 -32.61 10.96 -6.83
CA GLN A 83 -33.13 11.51 -5.59
C GLN A 83 -32.54 10.77 -4.41
N HIS A 84 -32.04 11.51 -3.44
CA HIS A 84 -31.56 11.00 -2.16
C HIS A 84 -32.13 11.82 -0.99
N GLU A 85 -31.84 11.42 0.23
CA GLU A 85 -32.41 12.06 1.44
C GLU A 85 -32.17 13.57 1.50
N HIS A 86 -31.02 14.04 1.02
CA HIS A 86 -30.62 15.45 1.10
C HIS A 86 -30.82 16.26 -0.19
N GLY A 87 -31.31 15.65 -1.29
CA GLY A 87 -31.54 16.38 -2.54
C GLY A 87 -31.51 15.52 -3.79
N PHE A 88 -31.01 16.13 -4.86
CA PHE A 88 -30.84 15.47 -6.16
C PHE A 88 -29.39 15.61 -6.61
N VAL A 89 -28.89 14.60 -7.27
CA VAL A 89 -27.52 14.57 -7.85
C VAL A 89 -27.53 13.75 -9.13
N ILE A 90 -26.59 14.01 -10.01
CA ILE A 90 -26.38 13.21 -11.22
C ILE A 90 -25.56 11.98 -10.87
N LEU A 91 -26.01 10.82 -11.34
CA LEU A 91 -25.27 9.55 -11.31
C LEU A 91 -24.83 9.20 -12.73
N LYS A 92 -23.54 8.96 -12.92
CA LYS A 92 -23.01 8.32 -14.13
C LYS A 92 -22.88 6.82 -13.86
N ALA A 93 -23.51 5.99 -14.66
CA ALA A 93 -23.51 4.54 -14.45
C ALA A 93 -23.81 3.78 -15.74
N THR A 94 -23.35 2.54 -15.81
CA THR A 94 -23.76 1.59 -16.83
C THR A 94 -25.15 0.99 -16.48
N LYS A 95 -25.82 0.41 -17.45
CA LYS A 95 -27.08 -0.32 -17.21
C LYS A 95 -26.91 -1.48 -16.21
N GLU A 96 -25.73 -2.13 -16.24
CA GLU A 96 -25.39 -3.20 -15.30
C GLU A 96 -25.19 -2.69 -13.86
N ASP A 97 -24.61 -1.51 -13.71
CA ASP A 97 -24.46 -0.88 -12.39
C ASP A 97 -25.83 -0.50 -11.80
N ILE A 98 -26.73 0.01 -12.64
CA ILE A 98 -28.10 0.30 -12.21
C ILE A 98 -28.81 -0.98 -11.77
N LYS A 99 -28.73 -2.09 -12.53
CA LYS A 99 -29.30 -3.39 -12.12
C LYS A 99 -28.80 -3.83 -10.76
N LYS A 100 -27.51 -3.72 -10.51
CA LYS A 100 -26.89 -4.03 -9.21
C LYS A 100 -27.40 -3.10 -8.10
N LEU A 101 -27.47 -1.79 -8.38
CA LEU A 101 -27.92 -0.78 -7.43
C LEU A 101 -29.37 -1.00 -6.99
N ILE A 102 -30.28 -1.31 -7.94
CA ILE A 102 -31.71 -1.47 -7.63
C ILE A 102 -32.09 -2.91 -7.26
N HIS A 103 -31.11 -3.83 -7.27
CA HIS A 103 -31.33 -5.27 -7.06
C HIS A 103 -32.42 -5.84 -7.97
N SER A 104 -32.39 -5.47 -9.26
CA SER A 104 -33.38 -5.92 -10.25
C SER A 104 -32.69 -6.26 -11.58
N SER A 105 -33.17 -7.32 -12.22
CA SER A 105 -32.70 -7.69 -13.56
C SER A 105 -33.29 -6.81 -14.67
N ASP A 106 -34.39 -6.10 -14.37
CA ASP A 106 -35.08 -5.24 -15.33
C ASP A 106 -34.94 -3.76 -14.90
N VAL A 107 -34.44 -2.94 -15.82
CA VAL A 107 -34.31 -1.48 -15.67
C VAL A 107 -35.27 -0.85 -16.65
N PRO A 108 -36.41 -0.28 -16.16
CA PRO A 108 -37.37 0.37 -17.05
C PRO A 108 -36.75 1.58 -17.72
N GLU A 109 -36.76 1.61 -19.06
CA GLU A 109 -36.28 2.76 -19.83
C GLU A 109 -37.27 3.91 -19.79
N GLY A 110 -36.77 5.14 -19.65
CA GLY A 110 -37.56 6.37 -19.72
C GLY A 110 -38.63 6.50 -18.61
N LYS A 111 -38.53 5.77 -17.50
CA LYS A 111 -39.46 5.84 -16.38
C LYS A 111 -38.75 6.15 -15.07
N ILE A 112 -39.44 6.85 -14.19
CA ILE A 112 -38.96 7.05 -12.82
C ILE A 112 -39.02 5.70 -12.08
N ILE A 113 -37.89 5.29 -11.51
CA ILE A 113 -37.79 4.12 -10.64
C ILE A 113 -37.88 4.60 -9.20
N ASN A 114 -38.98 4.29 -8.52
CA ASN A 114 -39.16 4.61 -7.11
C ASN A 114 -38.51 3.52 -6.24
N LEU A 115 -37.59 3.94 -5.35
CA LEU A 115 -36.80 3.08 -4.49
C LEU A 115 -37.03 3.36 -2.99
N LYS A 116 -37.90 4.31 -2.65
CA LYS A 116 -38.09 4.81 -1.30
C LYS A 116 -38.39 3.71 -0.29
N ASP A 117 -39.20 2.74 -0.69
CA ASP A 117 -39.60 1.62 0.18
C ASP A 117 -38.57 0.50 0.28
N LYS A 118 -37.56 0.52 -0.58
CA LYS A 118 -36.51 -0.52 -0.64
C LYS A 118 -35.35 -0.31 0.32
N ASN A 119 -35.20 0.88 0.92
CA ASN A 119 -34.08 1.24 1.81
C ASN A 119 -32.72 0.89 1.20
N LEU A 120 -32.49 1.29 -0.04
CA LEU A 120 -31.26 0.98 -0.76
C LEU A 120 -30.17 1.98 -0.43
N TYR A 121 -29.04 1.45 0.01
CA TYR A 121 -27.83 2.21 0.27
C TYR A 121 -26.72 1.75 -0.66
N SER A 122 -25.96 2.70 -1.19
CA SER A 122 -24.80 2.39 -2.03
C SER A 122 -23.58 3.20 -1.63
N ARG A 123 -22.42 2.60 -1.83
CA ARG A 123 -21.16 3.34 -1.88
C ARG A 123 -21.07 4.04 -3.22
N ILE A 124 -20.63 5.27 -3.20
CA ILE A 124 -20.44 6.11 -4.39
C ILE A 124 -19.07 6.76 -4.37
N ASP A 125 -18.55 7.09 -5.54
CA ASP A 125 -17.45 8.02 -5.74
C ASP A 125 -18.00 9.35 -6.21
N VAL A 126 -17.66 10.44 -5.52
CA VAL A 126 -18.13 11.78 -5.81
C VAL A 126 -17.10 12.53 -6.64
N ILE A 127 -17.46 12.83 -7.87
CA ILE A 127 -16.61 13.53 -8.84
C ILE A 127 -16.98 14.99 -8.83
N GLY A 128 -16.16 15.82 -8.21
CA GLY A 128 -16.40 17.26 -8.12
C GLY A 128 -15.91 18.05 -9.32
N GLU A 129 -16.39 19.27 -9.46
CA GLU A 129 -15.92 20.25 -10.46
C GLU A 129 -14.40 20.44 -10.38
N LYS A 130 -13.85 20.50 -9.16
CA LYS A 130 -12.40 20.56 -8.92
C LYS A 130 -11.94 19.30 -8.22
N GLY A 131 -11.14 18.52 -8.91
CA GLY A 131 -10.48 17.36 -8.29
C GLY A 131 -9.52 17.76 -7.17
N SER A 132 -9.11 16.78 -6.36
CA SER A 132 -8.18 16.95 -5.23
C SER A 132 -6.84 17.63 -5.58
N LYS A 133 -6.47 17.69 -6.87
CA LYS A 133 -5.27 18.36 -7.40
C LYS A 133 -5.57 19.70 -8.10
N GLY A 134 -6.77 20.29 -7.91
CA GLY A 134 -7.17 21.54 -8.54
C GLY A 134 -7.45 21.47 -10.06
N LYS A 135 -7.45 20.27 -10.64
CA LYS A 135 -7.87 20.03 -12.04
C LYS A 135 -9.38 19.93 -12.10
N THR A 136 -9.99 20.58 -13.08
CA THR A 136 -11.43 20.48 -13.35
C THR A 136 -11.74 19.08 -13.87
N ASN A 137 -12.57 18.33 -13.15
CA ASN A 137 -13.02 16.99 -13.54
C ASN A 137 -14.28 17.03 -14.40
N ILE A 138 -15.08 18.11 -14.29
CA ILE A 138 -16.31 18.30 -15.02
C ILE A 138 -16.11 19.50 -15.93
N SER A 139 -16.42 19.36 -17.22
CA SER A 139 -16.35 20.47 -18.18
C SER A 139 -17.51 21.47 -17.93
N SER A 140 -17.30 22.74 -18.27
CA SER A 140 -18.37 23.75 -18.20
C SER A 140 -19.57 23.40 -19.07
N GLU A 141 -19.32 22.78 -20.22
CA GLU A 141 -20.39 22.30 -21.13
C GLU A 141 -21.24 21.21 -20.45
N LEU A 142 -20.62 20.25 -19.74
CA LEU A 142 -21.35 19.23 -19.04
C LEU A 142 -22.13 19.79 -17.85
N LEU A 143 -21.57 20.78 -17.13
CA LEU A 143 -22.28 21.48 -16.06
C LEU A 143 -23.54 22.18 -16.58
N ASP A 144 -23.47 22.80 -17.77
CA ASP A 144 -24.63 23.46 -18.37
C ASP A 144 -25.68 22.43 -18.82
N LYS A 145 -25.26 21.28 -19.35
CA LYS A 145 -26.18 20.15 -19.62
C LYS A 145 -26.87 19.66 -18.34
N PHE A 146 -26.17 19.60 -17.21
CA PHE A 146 -26.77 19.22 -15.92
C PHE A 146 -27.81 20.22 -15.44
N LYS A 147 -27.58 21.54 -15.61
CA LYS A 147 -28.57 22.58 -15.28
C LYS A 147 -29.83 22.48 -16.13
N VAL A 148 -29.67 22.24 -17.43
CA VAL A 148 -30.80 22.00 -18.34
C VAL A 148 -31.56 20.75 -17.95
N ALA A 149 -30.87 19.69 -17.56
CA ALA A 149 -31.49 18.45 -17.12
C ALA A 149 -32.31 18.63 -15.84
N GLU A 150 -31.90 19.50 -14.90
CA GLU A 150 -32.69 19.86 -13.72
C GLU A 150 -34.08 20.40 -14.13
N GLU A 151 -34.12 21.35 -15.08
CA GLU A 151 -35.38 21.96 -15.53
C GLU A 151 -36.30 20.96 -16.23
N HIS A 152 -35.75 19.93 -16.86
CA HIS A 152 -36.48 18.93 -17.63
C HIS A 152 -36.81 17.67 -16.85
N SER A 153 -36.16 17.43 -15.70
CA SER A 153 -36.36 16.22 -14.91
C SER A 153 -37.80 16.07 -14.44
N THR A 154 -38.39 14.95 -14.79
CA THR A 154 -39.74 14.58 -14.33
C THR A 154 -39.74 14.25 -12.84
N LEU A 155 -38.63 13.70 -12.34
CA LEU A 155 -38.45 13.37 -10.94
C LEU A 155 -38.47 14.63 -10.05
N ILE A 156 -37.79 15.68 -10.43
CA ILE A 156 -37.79 16.97 -9.72
C ILE A 156 -39.20 17.60 -9.77
N LYS A 157 -39.85 17.60 -10.95
CA LYS A 157 -41.21 18.11 -11.10
C LYS A 157 -42.23 17.34 -10.26
N ALA A 158 -42.17 16.03 -10.24
CA ALA A 158 -43.05 15.18 -9.41
C ALA A 158 -42.82 15.50 -7.93
N ARG A 159 -41.58 15.65 -7.46
CA ARG A 159 -41.28 16.00 -6.07
C ARG A 159 -41.78 17.37 -5.67
N ILE A 160 -41.59 18.38 -6.53
CA ILE A 160 -42.14 19.73 -6.31
C ILE A 160 -43.66 19.68 -6.21
N SER A 161 -44.33 18.94 -7.10
CA SER A 161 -45.77 18.77 -7.07
C SER A 161 -46.26 18.13 -5.76
N ASP A 162 -45.59 17.14 -5.25
CA ASP A 162 -45.92 16.51 -3.97
C ASP A 162 -45.78 17.48 -2.79
N ILE A 163 -44.73 18.27 -2.78
CA ILE A 163 -44.48 19.29 -1.75
C ILE A 163 -45.56 20.38 -1.82
N VAL A 164 -45.96 20.80 -3.02
CA VAL A 164 -46.99 21.80 -3.21
C VAL A 164 -48.35 21.26 -2.70
N LYS A 165 -48.68 20.03 -3.00
CA LYS A 165 -49.90 19.35 -2.47
C LYS A 165 -49.87 19.26 -0.94
N GLU A 166 -48.75 18.90 -0.35
CA GLU A 166 -48.57 18.86 1.11
C GLU A 166 -48.72 20.25 1.71
N PHE A 167 -48.23 21.31 1.02
CA PHE A 167 -48.41 22.71 1.42
C PHE A 167 -49.86 23.17 1.35
N GLU A 168 -50.58 22.83 0.28
CA GLU A 168 -51.99 23.17 0.11
C GLU A 168 -52.90 22.47 1.14
N THR A 169 -52.53 21.21 1.50
CA THR A 169 -53.28 20.41 2.49
C THR A 169 -53.05 20.90 3.93
N ASN A 170 -51.82 21.36 4.23
CA ASN A 170 -51.40 21.78 5.58
C ASN A 170 -51.28 23.31 5.71
N ARG A 171 -52.28 24.10 5.40
CA ARG A 171 -52.37 25.56 5.34
C ARG A 171 -51.70 26.37 6.46
N ALA A 172 -50.94 25.76 7.30
CA ALA A 172 -50.29 26.37 8.43
C ALA A 172 -48.86 25.84 8.61
N THR A 173 -47.87 26.33 7.93
CA THR A 173 -46.57 26.40 8.64
C THR A 173 -45.43 26.92 7.80
N ALA A 174 -44.62 27.81 8.38
CA ALA A 174 -43.27 28.22 7.99
C ALA A 174 -42.30 27.03 7.70
N ASN A 175 -42.58 25.82 8.22
CA ASN A 175 -41.85 24.60 8.02
C ASN A 175 -41.87 24.03 6.59
N VAL A 176 -42.87 24.37 5.76
CA VAL A 176 -42.92 23.83 4.38
C VAL A 176 -41.97 24.63 3.46
N LYS A 177 -41.79 25.92 3.75
CA LYS A 177 -40.82 26.76 3.02
C LYS A 177 -39.37 26.30 3.29
N SER A 178 -39.05 25.84 4.49
CA SER A 178 -37.77 25.27 4.84
C SER A 178 -37.52 23.92 4.15
N LYS A 179 -38.54 23.05 4.08
CA LYS A 179 -38.46 21.75 3.38
C LYS A 179 -38.22 21.89 1.87
N LEU A 180 -38.72 22.95 1.23
CA LEU A 180 -38.46 23.27 -0.18
C LEU A 180 -37.01 23.74 -0.41
N GLN A 181 -36.39 24.37 0.60
CA GLN A 181 -35.02 24.85 0.54
C GLN A 181 -33.99 23.76 0.95
N GLU A 182 -34.45 22.74 1.66
CA GLU A 182 -33.57 21.71 2.26
C GLU A 182 -33.10 20.62 1.29
N LYS A 183 -33.65 20.52 0.08
CA LYS A 183 -33.30 19.47 -0.87
C LYS A 183 -32.86 20.03 -2.23
N PRO A 184 -31.69 20.68 -2.31
CA PRO A 184 -31.21 21.30 -3.54
C PRO A 184 -30.79 20.24 -4.56
N PHE A 185 -30.80 20.63 -5.82
CA PHE A 185 -30.08 19.91 -6.85
C PHE A 185 -28.60 20.30 -6.78
N ILE A 186 -27.73 19.28 -6.72
CA ILE A 186 -26.29 19.43 -6.65
C ILE A 186 -25.74 19.21 -8.06
N PHE A 187 -25.42 20.29 -8.77
CA PHE A 187 -25.04 20.26 -10.17
C PHE A 187 -23.51 20.29 -10.39
N ASN A 188 -22.74 20.70 -9.39
CA ASN A 188 -21.27 20.84 -9.46
C ASN A 188 -20.51 19.56 -9.15
N VAL A 189 -21.22 18.49 -8.92
CA VAL A 189 -20.69 17.15 -8.76
C VAL A 189 -21.58 16.14 -9.48
N TYR A 190 -21.01 15.02 -9.89
CA TYR A 190 -21.77 13.82 -10.20
C TYR A 190 -21.19 12.65 -9.41
N ILE A 191 -21.94 11.60 -9.29
CA ILE A 191 -21.54 10.39 -8.56
C ILE A 191 -21.37 9.21 -9.51
N GLU A 192 -20.46 8.31 -9.18
CA GLU A 192 -20.24 7.05 -9.88
C GLU A 192 -20.34 5.87 -8.91
N VAL A 193 -20.66 4.70 -9.45
CA VAL A 193 -20.54 3.44 -8.70
C VAL A 193 -19.08 3.03 -8.69
N PRO A 194 -18.45 2.78 -7.53
CA PRO A 194 -17.05 2.40 -7.49
C PRO A 194 -16.78 1.13 -8.30
N GLY A 195 -15.88 1.24 -9.28
CA GLY A 195 -15.52 0.17 -10.18
C GLY A 195 -14.57 -0.86 -9.53
N THR A 196 -14.24 -1.91 -10.28
CA THR A 196 -13.33 -3.00 -9.86
C THR A 196 -11.95 -2.48 -9.43
N LEU A 197 -11.45 -1.41 -10.04
CA LEU A 197 -10.17 -0.80 -9.69
C LEU A 197 -10.15 -0.25 -8.25
N TYR A 198 -11.25 0.26 -7.76
CA TYR A 198 -11.37 0.69 -6.36
C TYR A 198 -11.13 -0.48 -5.39
N TYR A 199 -11.81 -1.60 -5.62
CA TYR A 199 -11.67 -2.79 -4.78
C TYR A 199 -10.27 -3.39 -4.88
N LEU A 200 -9.72 -3.43 -6.09
CA LEU A 200 -8.35 -3.90 -6.31
C LEU A 200 -7.32 -3.01 -5.62
N SER A 201 -7.44 -1.68 -5.69
CA SER A 201 -6.54 -0.76 -5.01
C SER A 201 -6.64 -0.88 -3.49
N THR A 202 -7.85 -0.99 -2.94
CA THR A 202 -8.06 -1.06 -1.49
C THR A 202 -7.61 -2.40 -0.90
N TYR A 203 -8.10 -3.51 -1.45
CA TYR A 203 -7.81 -4.85 -0.91
C TYR A 203 -6.47 -5.39 -1.40
N GLY A 204 -6.10 -5.12 -2.66
CA GLY A 204 -4.82 -5.53 -3.22
C GLY A 204 -3.64 -4.83 -2.54
N LEU A 205 -3.74 -3.54 -2.26
CA LEU A 205 -2.73 -2.80 -1.50
C LEU A 205 -2.58 -3.35 -0.08
N THR A 206 -3.70 -3.63 0.60
CA THR A 206 -3.69 -4.24 1.94
C THR A 206 -3.00 -5.60 1.91
N ALA A 207 -3.35 -6.47 0.97
CA ALA A 207 -2.73 -7.78 0.80
C ALA A 207 -1.22 -7.65 0.53
N PHE A 208 -0.82 -6.72 -0.34
CA PHE A 208 0.59 -6.45 -0.65
C PHE A 208 1.38 -6.03 0.60
N ILE A 209 0.84 -5.08 1.40
CA ILE A 209 1.50 -4.62 2.64
C ILE A 209 1.67 -5.78 3.63
N VAL A 210 0.65 -6.62 3.81
CA VAL A 210 0.70 -7.78 4.70
C VAL A 210 1.74 -8.79 4.23
N LEU A 211 1.76 -9.13 2.94
CA LEU A 211 2.73 -10.05 2.35
C LEU A 211 4.17 -9.54 2.48
N ALA A 212 4.39 -8.23 2.21
CA ALA A 212 5.70 -7.60 2.38
C ALA A 212 6.16 -7.66 3.85
N THR A 213 5.25 -7.43 4.79
CA THR A 213 5.53 -7.54 6.23
C THR A 213 5.95 -8.97 6.61
N LEU A 214 5.20 -9.99 6.16
CA LEU A 214 5.52 -11.40 6.42
C LEU A 214 6.87 -11.80 5.82
N PHE A 215 7.15 -11.35 4.59
CA PHE A 215 8.44 -11.60 3.94
C PHE A 215 9.61 -10.98 4.73
N LEU A 216 9.45 -9.75 5.22
CA LEU A 216 10.47 -9.08 6.03
C LEU A 216 10.69 -9.80 7.36
N ILE A 217 9.62 -10.21 8.05
CA ILE A 217 9.71 -11.00 9.30
C ILE A 217 10.46 -12.31 9.05
N ARG A 218 10.11 -13.04 7.97
CA ARG A 218 10.81 -14.27 7.58
C ARG A 218 12.31 -14.03 7.34
N SER A 219 12.65 -12.94 6.65
CA SER A 219 14.06 -12.55 6.41
C SER A 219 14.81 -12.27 7.72
N ILE A 220 14.16 -11.62 8.69
CA ILE A 220 14.75 -11.37 10.02
C ILE A 220 15.00 -12.69 10.76
N ILE A 221 14.00 -13.56 10.83
CA ILE A 221 14.11 -14.85 11.49
C ILE A 221 15.25 -15.69 10.87
N LYS A 222 15.34 -15.72 9.53
CA LYS A 222 16.42 -16.41 8.82
C LYS A 222 17.78 -15.84 9.21
N GLY A 223 17.93 -14.50 9.25
CA GLY A 223 19.19 -13.86 9.64
C GLY A 223 19.59 -14.14 11.10
N ILE A 224 18.62 -14.13 12.03
CA ILE A 224 18.88 -14.47 13.44
C ILE A 224 19.30 -15.94 13.59
N ARG A 225 18.59 -16.86 12.92
CA ARG A 225 18.93 -18.31 12.97
C ARG A 225 20.32 -18.56 12.40
N LYS A 226 20.67 -17.93 11.26
CA LYS A 226 22.01 -18.03 10.68
C LYS A 226 23.06 -17.53 11.68
N SER A 227 22.92 -16.30 12.23
CA SER A 227 23.87 -15.79 13.20
C SER A 227 24.02 -16.69 14.44
N LYS A 228 22.91 -17.33 14.86
CA LYS A 228 22.95 -18.26 16.00
C LYS A 228 23.78 -19.49 15.67
N ALA A 229 23.56 -20.11 14.50
CA ALA A 229 24.31 -21.27 14.06
C ALA A 229 25.82 -20.98 13.97
N GLU A 230 26.18 -19.86 13.32
CA GLU A 230 27.58 -19.43 13.19
C GLU A 230 28.28 -19.20 14.55
N TYR A 231 27.56 -18.65 15.55
CA TYR A 231 28.12 -18.54 16.90
C TYR A 231 28.25 -19.89 17.60
N GLU A 232 27.33 -20.83 17.38
CA GLU A 232 27.41 -22.18 17.92
C GLU A 232 28.60 -22.93 17.32
N GLU A 233 28.83 -22.84 16.02
CA GLU A 233 30.02 -23.42 15.35
C GLU A 233 31.30 -22.78 15.88
N LEU A 234 31.36 -21.45 16.02
CA LEU A 234 32.50 -20.74 16.61
C LEU A 234 32.81 -21.25 18.04
N PHE A 235 31.80 -21.50 18.87
CA PHE A 235 32.00 -21.96 20.25
C PHE A 235 32.43 -23.43 20.34
N ILE A 236 32.04 -24.23 19.36
CA ILE A 236 32.52 -25.62 19.24
C ILE A 236 34.01 -25.59 18.89
N GLU A 237 34.40 -24.80 17.90
CA GLU A 237 35.80 -24.75 17.40
C GLU A 237 36.72 -24.00 18.40
N TYR A 238 36.20 -22.92 19.02
CA TYR A 238 36.96 -22.09 19.98
C TYR A 238 36.17 -21.90 21.27
N PRO A 239 36.14 -22.87 22.19
CA PRO A 239 35.32 -22.86 23.40
C PRO A 239 35.57 -21.63 24.31
N GLU A 240 36.78 -21.07 24.29
CA GLU A 240 37.12 -19.87 25.05
C GLU A 240 36.29 -18.64 24.64
N THR A 241 35.76 -18.63 23.41
CA THR A 241 34.95 -17.51 22.89
C THR A 241 33.51 -17.55 23.37
N GLU A 242 33.05 -18.67 23.93
CA GLU A 242 31.67 -18.78 24.46
C GLU A 242 31.45 -17.83 25.64
N TYR A 243 32.44 -17.69 26.52
CA TYR A 243 32.38 -16.84 27.71
C TYR A 243 32.75 -15.41 27.42
N ASP A 244 33.69 -15.17 26.51
CA ASP A 244 34.18 -13.83 26.15
C ASP A 244 34.45 -13.71 24.65
N VAL A 245 33.44 -13.26 23.89
CA VAL A 245 33.57 -13.02 22.43
C VAL A 245 34.57 -11.91 22.11
N ASP A 246 34.93 -11.05 23.09
CA ASP A 246 35.90 -9.98 22.87
C ASP A 246 37.32 -10.50 22.73
N ILE A 247 37.60 -11.76 23.08
CA ILE A 247 38.83 -12.49 22.77
C ILE A 247 39.13 -12.46 21.27
N LEU A 248 38.11 -12.62 20.41
CA LEU A 248 38.25 -12.56 18.95
C LEU A 248 38.93 -11.26 18.48
N VAL A 249 38.63 -10.14 19.13
CA VAL A 249 39.19 -8.84 18.79
C VAL A 249 40.53 -8.60 19.48
N ARG A 250 40.66 -9.05 20.71
CA ARG A 250 41.87 -8.84 21.53
C ARG A 250 43.04 -9.63 20.99
N ASP A 251 42.80 -10.88 20.61
CA ASP A 251 43.82 -11.82 20.21
C ASP A 251 43.80 -12.08 18.68
N ALA A 252 43.18 -11.20 17.90
CA ALA A 252 43.16 -11.26 16.45
C ALA A 252 44.56 -11.09 15.87
N LYS A 253 44.92 -11.92 14.91
CA LYS A 253 46.17 -11.76 14.09
C LYS A 253 46.03 -10.59 13.13
N TYR A 254 44.83 -10.37 12.59
CA TYR A 254 44.47 -9.25 11.75
C TYR A 254 43.08 -8.72 12.13
N ILE A 255 42.92 -7.43 12.10
CA ILE A 255 41.59 -6.81 12.28
C ILE A 255 41.46 -5.55 11.43
N ASN A 256 40.43 -5.49 10.62
CA ASN A 256 40.02 -4.27 9.94
C ASN A 256 38.63 -3.86 10.42
N LYS A 257 38.56 -2.72 11.14
CA LYS A 257 37.33 -2.21 11.75
C LYS A 257 36.37 -1.62 10.73
N ASN A 258 36.86 -1.13 9.60
CA ASN A 258 36.07 -0.55 8.52
C ASN A 258 35.38 -1.64 7.73
N LEU A 259 36.11 -2.68 7.33
CA LEU A 259 35.59 -3.88 6.70
C LEU A 259 34.75 -4.73 7.67
N ARG A 260 34.97 -4.55 8.97
CA ARG A 260 34.39 -5.38 10.04
C ARG A 260 34.72 -6.86 9.88
N VAL A 261 35.96 -7.11 9.62
CA VAL A 261 36.56 -8.43 9.41
C VAL A 261 37.72 -8.59 10.35
N LEU A 262 37.95 -9.80 10.83
CA LEU A 262 39.15 -10.15 11.59
C LEU A 262 39.59 -11.60 11.26
N ILE A 263 40.89 -11.89 11.50
CA ILE A 263 41.42 -13.22 11.48
C ILE A 263 41.82 -13.58 12.91
N TYR A 264 41.19 -14.60 13.46
CA TYR A 264 41.47 -15.13 14.77
C TYR A 264 41.95 -16.58 14.64
N LYS A 265 43.19 -16.85 15.10
CA LYS A 265 43.83 -18.15 14.91
C LYS A 265 43.85 -18.54 13.42
N ASP A 266 43.05 -19.48 13.02
CA ASP A 266 42.84 -19.99 11.67
C ASP A 266 41.40 -19.79 11.16
N ALA A 267 40.71 -18.81 11.69
CA ALA A 267 39.36 -18.45 11.30
C ALA A 267 39.24 -17.03 10.74
N LEU A 268 38.49 -16.90 9.66
CA LEU A 268 38.06 -15.62 9.09
C LEU A 268 36.67 -15.28 9.62
N VAL A 269 36.53 -14.15 10.30
CA VAL A 269 35.28 -13.73 10.96
C VAL A 269 34.78 -12.42 10.38
N PHE A 270 33.57 -12.43 9.86
CA PHE A 270 32.86 -11.26 9.39
C PHE A 270 31.82 -10.83 10.43
N TYR A 271 31.88 -9.59 10.90
CA TYR A 271 31.00 -9.09 11.96
C TYR A 271 30.27 -7.78 11.60
N GLY A 272 30.26 -7.44 10.31
CA GLY A 272 29.63 -6.22 9.78
C GLY A 272 28.12 -6.32 9.65
N GLY A 273 27.67 -7.41 9.04
CA GLY A 273 26.27 -7.72 8.79
C GLY A 273 25.75 -8.84 9.71
N VAL A 274 25.20 -9.88 9.11
CA VAL A 274 24.98 -11.15 9.79
C VAL A 274 26.35 -11.72 10.15
N PHE A 275 26.50 -12.17 11.40
CA PHE A 275 27.76 -12.78 11.83
C PHE A 275 28.04 -14.02 11.00
N ASN A 276 29.24 -14.10 10.46
CA ASN A 276 29.75 -15.26 9.73
C ASN A 276 31.12 -15.63 10.23
N PHE A 277 31.37 -16.91 10.28
CA PHE A 277 32.61 -17.53 10.72
C PHE A 277 33.00 -18.61 9.74
N GLU A 278 34.23 -18.59 9.24
CA GLU A 278 34.77 -19.56 8.31
C GLU A 278 36.17 -19.99 8.69
N LEU A 279 36.42 -21.28 8.77
CA LEU A 279 37.77 -21.80 8.94
C LEU A 279 38.58 -21.54 7.66
N LEU A 280 39.78 -21.04 7.81
CA LEU A 280 40.68 -20.82 6.67
C LEU A 280 41.03 -22.16 5.97
N SER A 281 41.00 -23.29 6.66
CA SER A 281 41.14 -24.60 6.04
C SER A 281 39.91 -25.04 5.22
N GLY A 282 38.74 -24.46 5.49
CA GLY A 282 37.46 -24.87 4.91
C GLY A 282 37.17 -24.31 3.50
N PHE A 283 38.04 -23.49 2.93
CA PHE A 283 37.86 -22.96 1.59
C PHE A 283 39.19 -22.77 0.87
N LEU A 284 39.18 -22.78 -0.45
CA LEU A 284 40.35 -22.60 -1.28
C LEU A 284 40.47 -21.16 -1.86
N LYS A 285 39.32 -20.61 -2.23
CA LYS A 285 39.25 -19.37 -2.97
C LYS A 285 38.26 -18.42 -2.33
N ILE A 286 38.58 -17.11 -2.41
CA ILE A 286 37.68 -16.02 -2.05
C ILE A 286 37.66 -14.98 -3.17
N THR A 287 36.44 -14.58 -3.58
CA THR A 287 36.24 -13.51 -4.57
C THR A 287 35.61 -12.31 -3.88
N PHE A 288 36.25 -11.17 -3.99
CA PHE A 288 35.72 -9.89 -3.52
C PHE A 288 35.06 -9.16 -4.67
N SER A 289 33.81 -8.72 -4.47
CA SER A 289 33.05 -8.01 -5.49
C SER A 289 32.29 -6.83 -4.89
N ASP A 290 31.87 -5.90 -5.75
CA ASP A 290 31.01 -4.80 -5.36
C ASP A 290 29.55 -5.06 -5.78
N ILE A 291 28.62 -4.43 -5.06
CA ILE A 291 27.19 -4.37 -5.43
C ILE A 291 26.89 -2.94 -5.84
N ARG A 292 26.41 -2.77 -7.08
CA ARG A 292 26.07 -1.47 -7.65
C ARG A 292 24.56 -1.25 -7.70
N ASP A 293 24.16 0.02 -7.62
CA ASP A 293 22.76 0.42 -7.81
C ASP A 293 22.42 0.56 -9.31
N SER A 294 21.16 0.88 -9.60
CA SER A 294 20.67 1.12 -10.97
C SER A 294 21.35 2.31 -11.68
N LYS A 295 22.16 3.10 -10.98
CA LYS A 295 22.95 4.23 -11.50
C LYS A 295 24.45 3.93 -11.50
N ASP A 296 24.82 2.65 -11.46
CA ASP A 296 26.21 2.16 -11.45
C ASP A 296 27.06 2.66 -10.28
N ARG A 297 26.44 3.03 -9.15
CA ARG A 297 27.15 3.47 -7.94
C ARG A 297 27.32 2.30 -6.99
N VAL A 298 28.57 2.08 -6.54
CA VAL A 298 28.86 1.03 -5.54
C VAL A 298 28.11 1.34 -4.24
N GLN A 299 27.37 0.35 -3.74
CA GLN A 299 26.65 0.45 -2.48
C GLN A 299 27.29 -0.38 -1.37
N ASP A 300 27.71 -1.58 -1.70
CA ASP A 300 28.22 -2.55 -0.74
C ASP A 300 29.36 -3.34 -1.36
N TYR A 301 30.19 -3.94 -0.50
CA TYR A 301 31.19 -4.93 -0.88
C TYR A 301 30.86 -6.27 -0.27
N THR A 302 31.08 -7.33 -1.03
CA THR A 302 30.83 -8.72 -0.66
C THR A 302 32.11 -9.57 -0.78
N ALA A 303 32.13 -10.67 -0.03
CA ALA A 303 33.07 -11.75 -0.19
C ALA A 303 32.30 -13.01 -0.55
N GLU A 304 32.65 -13.64 -1.65
CA GLU A 304 32.15 -14.97 -2.03
C GLU A 304 33.22 -16.01 -1.68
N ILE A 305 32.84 -16.92 -0.80
CA ILE A 305 33.71 -18.01 -0.33
C ILE A 305 33.40 -19.27 -1.13
N HIS A 306 34.42 -19.81 -1.78
CA HIS A 306 34.31 -21.02 -2.60
C HIS A 306 34.81 -22.24 -1.83
N LYS A 307 33.90 -23.17 -1.51
CA LYS A 307 34.16 -24.44 -0.83
C LYS A 307 34.18 -25.57 -1.86
N ASP A 308 35.06 -26.56 -1.69
CA ASP A 308 35.38 -27.60 -2.71
C ASP A 308 34.22 -28.40 -3.28
N PHE A 309 33.17 -28.64 -2.51
CA PHE A 309 32.03 -29.50 -2.91
C PHE A 309 30.67 -28.93 -2.51
N GLU A 310 30.63 -27.72 -2.01
CA GLU A 310 29.44 -27.03 -1.53
C GLU A 310 29.09 -25.79 -2.36
N SER A 311 27.87 -25.32 -2.21
CA SER A 311 27.45 -24.08 -2.82
C SER A 311 28.28 -22.90 -2.28
N ASN A 312 28.69 -22.00 -3.16
CA ASN A 312 29.38 -20.77 -2.80
C ASN A 312 28.54 -19.95 -1.80
N GLU A 313 29.21 -19.39 -0.81
CA GLU A 313 28.58 -18.54 0.17
C GLU A 313 28.95 -17.07 -0.06
N VAL A 314 27.94 -16.23 -0.27
CA VAL A 314 28.13 -14.79 -0.45
C VAL A 314 27.87 -14.05 0.87
N ILE A 315 28.89 -13.40 1.38
CA ILE A 315 28.87 -12.67 2.64
C ILE A 315 28.97 -11.16 2.36
N LYS A 316 27.99 -10.39 2.85
CA LYS A 316 28.08 -8.93 2.83
C LYS A 316 29.09 -8.47 3.88
N MET A 317 30.16 -7.81 3.43
CA MET A 317 31.25 -7.31 4.28
C MET A 317 30.92 -5.95 4.87
N CYS A 318 30.89 -4.93 4.03
CA CYS A 318 30.70 -3.54 4.44
C CYS A 318 29.92 -2.76 3.39
N SER A 319 29.33 -1.62 3.81
CA SER A 319 28.82 -0.62 2.88
C SER A 319 29.97 0.21 2.30
N TYR A 320 29.72 0.86 1.16
CA TYR A 320 30.70 1.68 0.48
C TYR A 320 31.35 2.74 1.40
N TYR A 321 32.66 2.86 1.30
CA TYR A 321 33.44 3.97 1.83
C TYR A 321 34.75 4.14 0.99
N ASN A 322 35.32 5.33 0.99
CA ASN A 322 36.44 5.68 0.10
C ASN A 322 37.74 4.84 0.27
N GLY A 323 37.89 4.18 1.43
CA GLY A 323 39.04 3.30 1.72
C GLY A 323 38.80 1.82 1.52
N ALA A 324 37.61 1.41 1.00
CA ALA A 324 37.22 0.01 0.97
C ALA A 324 38.13 -0.86 0.09
N ILE A 325 38.44 -0.41 -1.11
CA ILE A 325 39.28 -1.18 -2.05
C ILE A 325 40.69 -1.41 -1.50
N PRO A 326 41.43 -0.38 -1.00
CA PRO A 326 42.70 -0.59 -0.32
C PRO A 326 42.64 -1.57 0.84
N ASP A 327 41.63 -1.44 1.72
CA ASP A 327 41.46 -2.32 2.88
C ASP A 327 41.15 -3.77 2.45
N ILE A 328 40.34 -3.98 1.40
CA ILE A 328 40.05 -5.29 0.82
C ILE A 328 41.29 -5.90 0.17
N THR A 329 42.05 -5.10 -0.53
CA THR A 329 43.32 -5.54 -1.17
C THR A 329 44.34 -5.97 -0.11
N GLU A 330 44.43 -5.25 1.01
CA GLU A 330 45.29 -5.63 2.14
C GLU A 330 44.85 -6.98 2.74
N LEU A 331 43.56 -7.15 2.99
CA LEU A 331 43.04 -8.40 3.47
C LEU A 331 43.30 -9.56 2.52
N GLY A 332 43.08 -9.35 1.22
CA GLY A 332 43.33 -10.35 0.19
C GLY A 332 44.84 -10.73 0.09
N LYS A 333 45.74 -9.75 0.24
CA LYS A 333 47.16 -10.01 0.30
C LYS A 333 47.55 -10.90 1.48
N ILE A 334 47.05 -10.63 2.67
CA ILE A 334 47.25 -11.44 3.86
C ILE A 334 46.71 -12.87 3.65
N LEU A 335 45.49 -13.03 3.14
CA LEU A 335 44.91 -14.33 2.85
C LEU A 335 45.74 -15.14 1.85
N LYS A 336 46.33 -14.48 0.83
CA LYS A 336 47.15 -15.11 -0.19
C LYS A 336 48.53 -15.48 0.35
N GLU A 337 49.23 -14.54 0.99
CA GLU A 337 50.65 -14.69 1.38
C GLU A 337 50.81 -15.54 2.65
N GLU A 338 49.92 -15.39 3.65
CA GLU A 338 50.07 -16.07 4.93
C GLU A 338 49.25 -17.39 5.00
N TYR A 339 48.11 -17.45 4.27
CA TYR A 339 47.19 -18.61 4.36
C TYR A 339 47.07 -19.40 3.04
N GLY A 340 47.77 -18.97 1.97
CA GLY A 340 47.81 -19.71 0.70
C GLY A 340 46.48 -19.72 -0.06
N LYS A 341 45.57 -18.73 0.16
CA LYS A 341 44.28 -18.68 -0.48
C LYS A 341 44.36 -18.06 -1.88
N GLU A 342 43.53 -18.59 -2.78
CA GLU A 342 43.29 -17.94 -4.06
C GLU A 342 42.38 -16.74 -3.84
N VAL A 343 42.80 -15.56 -4.33
CA VAL A 343 42.03 -14.31 -4.14
C VAL A 343 41.78 -13.67 -5.48
N GLU A 344 40.50 -13.41 -5.74
CA GLU A 344 40.06 -12.67 -6.93
C GLU A 344 39.33 -11.37 -6.52
N TYR A 345 39.37 -10.42 -7.44
CA TYR A 345 38.72 -9.12 -7.28
C TYR A 345 37.86 -8.86 -8.51
N ASP A 346 36.60 -8.55 -8.29
CA ASP A 346 35.58 -8.25 -9.30
C ASP A 346 34.90 -6.91 -8.96
N PHE A 347 35.66 -5.79 -9.21
CA PHE A 347 35.22 -4.41 -9.02
C PHE A 347 36.05 -3.38 -9.79
#